data_7b88b898de69c283a83a0572d9f822c7
#
_entry.id   7b88b898de69c283a83a0572d9f822c7
#
_cell.length_a   1.000
_cell.length_b   1.000
_cell.length_c   1.000
_cell.angle_alpha   90.00
_cell.angle_beta   90.00
_cell.angle_gamma   90.00
#
_symmetry.space_group_name_H-M   'P 1'
#
loop_
_entity.id
_entity.type
_entity.pdbx_description
1 polymer ?
#
loop_
_entity_poly.entity_id
_entity_poly.type
_entity_poly.pdbx_seq_one_letter_code
_entity_poly.pdbx_strand_id
1 'polypeptide(L)'
;MKCKNQTQIILRRDFLLAVAGTVLLYGCDNANGNVSRGQSISKNRIGIQLYTVRNHMAVDLNNTLQRIAAIGYKEVEFAGYFDHSPEEIRNILSSEGLASPSTHVPLKFIQSSPSQVIDVALTVGHEYVVMPWIMPHQRSLNKYKEYIELFNKFGEQCQGVGLKFAYHNHDFEFEVIDGIRPMDLLLEGTDKNLVSFELDLYWIIKAGEDPLGYIKKYPNRFPLWHIKDMASDGSMRDVGEGIIDFEEIFKLKKLSGLEHYYVEHDNPPDSLMTASKSFDALLKLNI
;
A
#
# COMPACT_ATOMS: atom_id res chain seq x y z
N MET A 1 24.33 42.75 -8.99
CA MET A 1 24.38 42.58 -7.54
C MET A 1 24.22 41.10 -7.23
N LYS A 2 25.29 40.50 -6.70
CA LYS A 2 25.39 39.09 -6.34
C LYS A 2 24.89 38.90 -4.89
N CYS A 3 24.08 37.93 -4.61
CA CYS A 3 23.99 37.34 -3.29
C CYS A 3 24.00 35.82 -3.42
N LYS A 4 25.14 35.26 -3.03
CA LYS A 4 25.31 33.84 -2.71
C LYS A 4 24.88 33.64 -1.27
N ASN A 5 24.10 32.62 -0.97
CA ASN A 5 24.08 32.03 0.35
C ASN A 5 24.29 30.51 0.22
N GLN A 6 25.50 30.14 0.64
CA GLN A 6 25.87 28.77 0.96
C GLN A 6 25.48 28.50 2.40
N THR A 7 24.72 27.46 2.64
CA THR A 7 24.53 26.92 3.99
C THR A 7 25.42 25.70 4.15
N GLN A 8 26.43 25.86 4.99
CA GLN A 8 27.38 24.81 5.39
C GLN A 8 26.71 23.79 6.31
N ILE A 9 26.87 22.52 5.98
CA ILE A 9 26.57 21.39 6.85
C ILE A 9 27.72 21.23 7.83
N ILE A 10 27.44 21.35 9.13
CA ILE A 10 28.44 21.11 10.21
C ILE A 10 28.39 19.62 10.56
N LEU A 11 29.49 18.95 10.22
CA LEU A 11 29.84 17.63 10.75
C LEU A 11 30.37 17.82 12.17
N ARG A 12 29.79 17.17 13.15
CA ARG A 12 30.44 16.96 14.47
C ARG A 12 30.82 15.50 14.62
N ARG A 13 32.12 15.30 14.72
CA ARG A 13 32.82 14.11 15.13
C ARG A 13 32.94 14.06 16.65
N ASP A 14 33.05 12.83 17.14
CA ASP A 14 33.68 12.36 18.38
C ASP A 14 32.91 12.53 19.70
N PHE A 15 32.45 11.38 20.23
CA PHE A 15 32.77 11.01 21.63
C PHE A 15 32.75 9.48 21.79
N LEU A 16 33.97 8.92 21.88
CA LEU A 16 34.23 7.58 22.41
C LEU A 16 34.24 7.67 23.94
N LEU A 17 33.41 6.89 24.61
CA LEU A 17 33.63 6.52 26.02
C LEU A 17 33.37 5.04 26.20
N ALA A 18 34.41 4.31 26.44
CA ALA A 18 34.42 2.93 26.86
C ALA A 18 33.97 2.83 28.34
N VAL A 19 33.01 1.94 28.59
CA VAL A 19 32.79 1.41 29.95
C VAL A 19 32.81 -0.10 29.86
N ALA A 20 33.77 -0.69 30.53
CA ALA A 20 33.92 -2.13 30.72
C ALA A 20 33.01 -2.63 31.87
N GLY A 21 32.54 -3.85 31.71
CA GLY A 21 32.24 -4.77 32.84
C GLY A 21 30.78 -5.04 33.16
N THR A 22 30.23 -6.17 32.80
CA THR A 22 29.99 -7.31 33.68
C THR A 22 29.21 -8.38 32.89
N VAL A 23 29.83 -9.52 32.68
CA VAL A 23 29.21 -10.71 32.09
C VAL A 23 28.30 -11.34 33.16
N LEU A 24 26.98 -11.34 32.91
CA LEU A 24 26.04 -12.22 33.57
C LEU A 24 25.56 -13.22 32.54
N LEU A 25 26.00 -14.46 32.69
CA LEU A 25 25.52 -15.63 31.97
C LEU A 25 24.07 -15.91 32.42
N TYR A 26 23.09 -15.64 31.55
CA TYR A 26 21.76 -16.23 31.66
C TYR A 26 21.56 -17.20 30.51
N GLY A 27 21.02 -18.36 30.87
CA GLY A 27 20.89 -19.54 30.06
C GLY A 27 20.14 -19.34 28.76
N CYS A 28 20.59 -20.06 27.74
CA CYS A 28 19.88 -20.26 26.47
C CYS A 28 18.62 -21.09 26.70
N ASP A 29 17.49 -20.44 26.79
CA ASP A 29 16.22 -21.09 26.49
C ASP A 29 15.98 -20.93 24.97
N ASN A 30 16.00 -22.07 24.30
CA ASN A 30 15.59 -22.21 22.90
C ASN A 30 14.12 -21.86 22.75
N ALA A 31 13.81 -20.59 22.56
CA ALA A 31 12.51 -20.20 22.05
C ALA A 31 12.52 -20.39 20.53
N ASN A 32 12.12 -21.58 20.07
CA ASN A 32 11.62 -21.79 18.72
C ASN A 32 10.39 -20.91 18.54
N GLY A 33 10.62 -19.66 18.16
CA GLY A 33 9.58 -18.77 17.71
C GLY A 33 9.06 -19.25 16.36
N ASN A 34 8.07 -20.15 16.39
CA ASN A 34 7.16 -20.31 15.28
C ASN A 34 6.51 -18.95 15.02
N VAL A 35 7.01 -18.23 14.02
CA VAL A 35 6.28 -17.11 13.43
C VAL A 35 5.01 -17.73 12.84
N SER A 36 3.92 -17.65 13.57
CA SER A 36 2.61 -18.05 13.11
C SER A 36 2.17 -17.15 11.97
N ARG A 37 2.49 -17.56 10.74
CA ARG A 37 1.82 -17.07 9.53
C ARG A 37 0.35 -17.48 9.64
N GLY A 38 -0.51 -16.55 9.98
CA GLY A 38 -1.94 -16.79 10.02
C GLY A 38 -2.70 -15.92 11.00
N GLN A 39 -2.48 -14.59 10.99
CA GLN A 39 -3.48 -13.71 11.57
C GLN A 39 -4.73 -13.79 10.68
N SER A 40 -5.86 -14.25 11.25
CA SER A 40 -7.14 -14.19 10.55
C SER A 40 -7.42 -12.71 10.22
N ILE A 41 -7.69 -12.43 8.95
CA ILE A 41 -8.17 -11.11 8.54
C ILE A 41 -9.42 -10.83 9.37
N SER A 42 -9.35 -9.81 10.20
CA SER A 42 -10.39 -9.43 11.13
C SER A 42 -11.02 -8.11 10.67
N LYS A 43 -12.34 -7.99 10.78
CA LYS A 43 -13.04 -6.70 10.63
C LYS A 43 -12.48 -5.60 11.53
N ASN A 44 -11.71 -5.96 12.55
CA ASN A 44 -11.04 -5.02 13.44
C ASN A 44 -9.84 -4.29 12.79
N ARG A 45 -9.52 -4.57 11.50
CA ARG A 45 -8.39 -3.98 10.78
C ARG A 45 -8.80 -3.38 9.42
N ILE A 46 -10.04 -2.85 9.33
CA ILE A 46 -10.49 -2.16 8.13
C ILE A 46 -9.57 -0.96 7.89
N GLY A 47 -9.00 -0.88 6.68
CA GLY A 47 -8.14 0.19 6.23
C GLY A 47 -8.84 1.15 5.26
N ILE A 48 -8.25 2.32 5.08
CA ILE A 48 -8.63 3.31 4.07
C ILE A 48 -7.40 3.82 3.33
N GLN A 49 -7.50 3.90 1.99
CA GLN A 49 -6.53 4.64 1.18
C GLN A 49 -6.82 6.14 1.30
N LEU A 50 -5.83 6.90 1.79
CA LEU A 50 -5.96 8.32 2.11
C LEU A 50 -6.13 9.23 0.88
N TYR A 51 -5.92 8.70 -0.33
CA TYR A 51 -6.28 9.41 -1.56
C TYR A 51 -7.77 9.77 -1.60
N THR A 52 -8.63 8.96 -0.99
CA THR A 52 -10.06 9.24 -0.80
C THR A 52 -10.30 10.59 -0.13
N VAL A 53 -9.51 10.91 0.88
CA VAL A 53 -9.64 12.14 1.70
C VAL A 53 -8.53 13.15 1.43
N ARG A 54 -7.81 13.05 0.29
CA ARG A 54 -6.63 13.86 -0.02
C ARG A 54 -6.83 15.37 0.09
N ASN A 55 -8.02 15.87 -0.22
CA ASN A 55 -8.32 17.30 -0.10
C ASN A 55 -8.32 17.75 1.37
N HIS A 56 -8.81 16.92 2.28
CA HIS A 56 -8.75 17.18 3.72
C HIS A 56 -7.33 17.02 4.25
N MET A 57 -6.59 15.98 3.77
CA MET A 57 -5.18 15.77 4.12
C MET A 57 -4.31 16.97 3.76
N ALA A 58 -4.54 17.58 2.60
CA ALA A 58 -3.80 18.77 2.16
C ALA A 58 -4.09 20.04 2.98
N VAL A 59 -5.24 20.11 3.66
CA VAL A 59 -5.61 21.24 4.53
C VAL A 59 -5.12 21.03 5.95
N ASP A 60 -5.38 19.87 6.52
CA ASP A 60 -5.00 19.51 7.90
C ASP A 60 -4.91 17.98 8.03
N LEU A 61 -3.70 17.47 7.89
CA LEU A 61 -3.40 16.04 7.94
C LEU A 61 -3.75 15.46 9.33
N ASN A 62 -3.38 16.15 10.41
CA ASN A 62 -3.59 15.67 11.77
C ASN A 62 -5.09 15.51 12.09
N ASN A 63 -5.87 16.55 11.84
CA ASN A 63 -7.32 16.52 12.05
C ASN A 63 -8.00 15.49 11.14
N THR A 64 -7.50 15.31 9.92
CA THR A 64 -8.07 14.31 9.01
C THR A 64 -7.82 12.89 9.52
N LEU A 65 -6.59 12.54 9.94
CA LEU A 65 -6.28 11.24 10.52
C LEU A 65 -7.05 10.98 11.81
N GLN A 66 -7.21 12.00 12.68
CA GLN A 66 -8.06 11.91 13.86
C GLN A 66 -9.50 11.55 13.51
N ARG A 67 -10.09 12.19 12.47
CA ARG A 67 -11.44 11.88 12.00
C ARG A 67 -11.55 10.48 11.42
N ILE A 68 -10.56 10.01 10.67
CA ILE A 68 -10.50 8.64 10.14
C ILE A 68 -10.46 7.62 11.30
N ALA A 69 -9.63 7.86 12.31
CA ALA A 69 -9.58 7.03 13.51
C ALA A 69 -10.92 7.01 14.28
N ALA A 70 -11.58 8.19 14.38
CA ALA A 70 -12.88 8.34 15.05
C ALA A 70 -14.02 7.62 14.31
N ILE A 71 -13.98 7.51 12.96
CA ILE A 71 -14.91 6.67 12.19
C ILE A 71 -14.75 5.19 12.58
N GLY A 72 -13.53 4.75 12.92
CA GLY A 72 -13.26 3.39 13.37
C GLY A 72 -12.17 2.67 12.58
N TYR A 73 -11.63 3.26 11.52
CA TYR A 73 -10.51 2.70 10.78
C TYR A 73 -9.31 2.42 11.70
N LYS A 74 -8.59 1.36 11.42
CA LYS A 74 -7.39 0.96 12.17
C LYS A 74 -6.15 0.98 11.32
N GLU A 75 -6.31 0.92 10.01
CA GLU A 75 -5.22 1.00 9.05
C GLU A 75 -5.47 2.12 8.06
N VAL A 76 -4.39 2.74 7.61
CA VAL A 76 -4.40 3.72 6.53
C VAL A 76 -3.30 3.38 5.53
N GLU A 77 -3.57 3.69 4.27
CA GLU A 77 -2.56 3.67 3.23
C GLU A 77 -2.30 5.08 2.73
N PHE A 78 -1.03 5.50 2.73
CA PHE A 78 -0.66 6.84 2.28
C PHE A 78 -0.55 6.94 0.76
N ALA A 79 -0.95 8.11 0.22
CA ALA A 79 -0.72 8.52 -1.17
C ALA A 79 0.08 9.84 -1.22
N GLY A 80 1.04 10.00 -0.30
CA GLY A 80 1.87 11.18 -0.10
C GLY A 80 1.74 11.73 1.32
N TYR A 81 2.76 12.47 1.77
CA TYR A 81 2.89 12.91 3.17
C TYR A 81 2.61 14.39 3.40
N PHE A 82 2.19 15.15 2.37
CA PHE A 82 1.74 16.55 2.48
C PHE A 82 2.73 17.44 3.23
N ASP A 83 4.01 17.39 2.85
CA ASP A 83 5.13 18.16 3.42
C ASP A 83 5.49 17.82 4.89
N HIS A 84 4.90 16.77 5.48
CA HIS A 84 5.31 16.25 6.78
C HIS A 84 6.52 15.30 6.66
N SER A 85 7.39 15.33 7.66
CA SER A 85 8.50 14.39 7.75
C SER A 85 8.01 12.97 8.10
N PRO A 86 8.76 11.93 7.76
CA PRO A 86 8.42 10.55 8.14
C PRO A 86 8.26 10.35 9.65
N GLU A 87 9.06 11.03 10.46
CA GLU A 87 8.97 11.00 11.91
C GLU A 87 7.69 11.65 12.45
N GLU A 88 7.27 12.79 11.86
CA GLU A 88 6.00 13.43 12.18
C GLU A 88 4.83 12.50 11.85
N ILE A 89 4.80 11.90 10.67
CA ILE A 89 3.76 10.94 10.26
C ILE A 89 3.69 9.77 11.25
N ARG A 90 4.82 9.15 11.59
CA ARG A 90 4.85 8.06 12.57
C ARG A 90 4.28 8.47 13.92
N ASN A 91 4.63 9.67 14.40
CA ASN A 91 4.15 10.17 15.69
C ASN A 91 2.64 10.42 15.67
N ILE A 92 2.11 11.00 14.58
CA ILE A 92 0.68 11.24 14.41
C ILE A 92 -0.09 9.91 14.36
N LEU A 93 0.37 8.93 13.57
CA LEU A 93 -0.24 7.60 13.51
C LEU A 93 -0.30 6.96 14.90
N SER A 94 0.80 7.04 15.65
CA SER A 94 0.87 6.50 17.02
C SER A 94 -0.10 7.20 17.97
N SER A 95 -0.26 8.52 17.89
CA SER A 95 -1.18 9.29 18.74
C SER A 95 -2.65 8.98 18.47
N GLU A 96 -2.99 8.70 17.20
CA GLU A 96 -4.35 8.38 16.78
C GLU A 96 -4.67 6.88 16.85
N GLY A 97 -3.72 6.03 17.23
CA GLY A 97 -3.89 4.58 17.28
C GLY A 97 -4.14 3.94 15.91
N LEU A 98 -3.55 4.55 14.85
CA LEU A 98 -3.59 4.06 13.48
C LEU A 98 -2.29 3.33 13.13
N ALA A 99 -2.39 2.27 12.33
CA ALA A 99 -1.26 1.67 11.64
C ALA A 99 -1.26 2.09 10.16
N SER A 100 -0.08 2.14 9.56
CA SER A 100 0.05 2.35 8.11
C SER A 100 0.92 1.26 7.49
N PRO A 101 0.35 0.07 7.23
CA PRO A 101 1.13 -1.04 6.66
C PRO A 101 1.62 -0.75 5.24
N SER A 102 0.96 0.13 4.50
CA SER A 102 1.23 0.37 3.08
C SER A 102 1.29 1.86 2.73
N THR A 103 2.05 2.18 1.67
CA THR A 103 2.12 3.51 1.08
C THR A 103 2.28 3.46 -0.43
N HIS A 104 1.56 4.30 -1.15
CA HIS A 104 1.72 4.52 -2.58
C HIS A 104 2.91 5.43 -2.88
N VAL A 105 3.81 4.97 -3.74
CA VAL A 105 5.02 5.71 -4.14
C VAL A 105 5.08 5.81 -5.66
N PRO A 106 5.10 7.03 -6.24
CA PRO A 106 5.20 7.22 -7.68
C PRO A 106 6.46 6.59 -8.29
N LEU A 107 6.31 6.00 -9.48
CA LEU A 107 7.38 5.33 -10.24
C LEU A 107 8.68 6.13 -10.30
N LYS A 108 8.60 7.46 -10.49
CA LYS A 108 9.77 8.34 -10.57
C LYS A 108 10.70 8.25 -9.36
N PHE A 109 10.15 8.08 -8.15
CA PHE A 109 10.96 7.98 -6.92
C PHE A 109 11.60 6.60 -6.78
N ILE A 110 10.90 5.53 -7.18
CA ILE A 110 11.45 4.18 -7.24
C ILE A 110 12.64 4.13 -8.23
N GLN A 111 12.54 4.86 -9.35
CA GLN A 111 13.60 4.94 -10.35
C GLN A 111 14.78 5.81 -9.94
N SER A 112 14.53 6.97 -9.32
CA SER A 112 15.57 7.98 -9.07
C SER A 112 16.19 7.91 -7.67
N SER A 113 15.46 7.43 -6.68
CA SER A 113 15.85 7.51 -5.27
C SER A 113 15.35 6.30 -4.44
N PRO A 114 15.60 5.05 -4.89
CA PRO A 114 15.04 3.86 -4.25
C PRO A 114 15.43 3.73 -2.77
N SER A 115 16.68 4.05 -2.40
CA SER A 115 17.12 4.01 -1.01
C SER A 115 16.37 5.00 -0.12
N GLN A 116 16.08 6.21 -0.61
CA GLN A 116 15.29 7.18 0.14
C GLN A 116 13.85 6.71 0.34
N VAL A 117 13.24 6.06 -0.67
CA VAL A 117 11.91 5.46 -0.53
C VAL A 117 11.90 4.41 0.58
N ILE A 118 12.92 3.55 0.61
CA ILE A 118 13.09 2.52 1.63
C ILE A 118 13.25 3.14 3.02
N ASP A 119 14.14 4.13 3.16
CA ASP A 119 14.40 4.80 4.45
C ASP A 119 13.15 5.48 5.00
N VAL A 120 12.37 6.15 4.14
CA VAL A 120 11.08 6.76 4.50
C VAL A 120 10.08 5.70 4.95
N ALA A 121 9.94 4.61 4.18
CA ALA A 121 9.01 3.53 4.51
C ALA A 121 9.32 2.89 5.88
N LEU A 122 10.59 2.60 6.14
CA LEU A 122 11.06 2.07 7.42
C LEU A 122 10.83 3.06 8.58
N THR A 123 11.07 4.35 8.35
CA THR A 123 10.91 5.39 9.38
C THR A 123 9.44 5.55 9.79
N VAL A 124 8.52 5.54 8.84
CA VAL A 124 7.07 5.59 9.13
C VAL A 124 6.59 4.27 9.77
N GLY A 125 7.18 3.15 9.39
CA GLY A 125 6.81 1.81 9.84
C GLY A 125 5.90 1.07 8.87
N HIS A 126 6.02 1.35 7.56
CA HIS A 126 5.34 0.59 6.52
C HIS A 126 5.90 -0.83 6.39
N GLU A 127 5.07 -1.75 5.93
CA GLU A 127 5.44 -3.11 5.53
C GLU A 127 5.54 -3.22 4.01
N TYR A 128 4.74 -2.44 3.29
CA TYR A 128 4.63 -2.43 1.84
C TYR A 128 4.94 -1.06 1.24
N VAL A 129 5.71 -1.07 0.15
CA VAL A 129 5.81 0.04 -0.80
C VAL A 129 5.05 -0.36 -2.05
N VAL A 130 4.04 0.41 -2.44
CA VAL A 130 3.20 0.11 -3.60
C VAL A 130 3.43 1.16 -4.69
N MET A 131 3.65 0.71 -5.93
CA MET A 131 3.71 1.58 -7.10
C MET A 131 2.31 1.69 -7.72
N PRO A 132 1.65 2.89 -7.65
CA PRO A 132 0.22 2.98 -7.90
C PRO A 132 -0.17 3.25 -9.35
N TRP A 133 0.72 3.81 -10.18
CA TRP A 133 0.28 4.37 -11.46
C TRP A 133 1.38 4.46 -12.50
N ILE A 134 1.05 4.07 -13.74
CA ILE A 134 1.88 4.28 -14.93
C ILE A 134 1.24 5.34 -15.81
N MET A 135 2.01 6.36 -16.19
CA MET A 135 1.54 7.45 -17.06
C MET A 135 1.16 6.92 -18.45
N PRO A 136 0.10 7.44 -19.12
CA PRO A 136 -0.36 6.93 -20.41
C PRO A 136 0.74 6.77 -21.47
N HIS A 137 1.67 7.72 -21.57
CA HIS A 137 2.78 7.68 -22.54
C HIS A 137 3.86 6.62 -22.21
N GLN A 138 3.74 5.94 -21.06
CA GLN A 138 4.65 4.92 -20.57
C GLN A 138 4.05 3.50 -20.61
N ARG A 139 2.88 3.31 -21.24
CA ARG A 139 2.10 2.05 -21.26
C ARG A 139 2.33 1.22 -22.53
N SER A 140 3.58 1.09 -23.01
CA SER A 140 3.92 0.18 -24.12
C SER A 140 4.41 -1.16 -23.59
N LEU A 141 4.29 -2.26 -24.38
CA LEU A 141 4.79 -3.58 -23.99
C LEU A 141 6.28 -3.57 -23.66
N ASN A 142 7.09 -2.77 -24.38
CA ASN A 142 8.51 -2.63 -24.08
C ASN A 142 8.71 -1.98 -22.70
N LYS A 143 7.90 -0.97 -22.34
CA LYS A 143 7.96 -0.37 -21.01
C LYS A 143 7.54 -1.34 -19.92
N TYR A 144 6.51 -2.14 -20.14
CA TYR A 144 6.13 -3.18 -19.15
C TYR A 144 7.25 -4.20 -18.92
N LYS A 145 8.01 -4.57 -19.96
CA LYS A 145 9.21 -5.43 -19.81
C LYS A 145 10.31 -4.74 -18.99
N GLU A 146 10.56 -3.44 -19.22
CA GLU A 146 11.48 -2.67 -18.39
C GLU A 146 11.01 -2.59 -16.93
N TYR A 147 9.70 -2.48 -16.70
CA TYR A 147 9.14 -2.47 -15.33
C TYR A 147 9.29 -3.80 -14.63
N ILE A 148 9.18 -4.94 -15.31
CA ILE A 148 9.43 -6.25 -14.72
C ILE A 148 10.84 -6.31 -14.11
N GLU A 149 11.85 -5.86 -14.85
CA GLU A 149 13.24 -5.83 -14.37
C GLU A 149 13.39 -4.85 -13.18
N LEU A 150 12.81 -3.66 -13.29
CA LEU A 150 12.84 -2.65 -12.24
C LEU A 150 12.15 -3.15 -10.97
N PHE A 151 10.97 -3.77 -11.09
CA PHE A 151 10.18 -4.23 -9.97
C PHE A 151 10.85 -5.40 -9.24
N ASN A 152 11.42 -6.35 -9.97
CA ASN A 152 12.22 -7.41 -9.38
C ASN A 152 13.41 -6.85 -8.60
N LYS A 153 14.17 -5.91 -9.20
CA LYS A 153 15.32 -5.28 -8.55
C LYS A 153 14.92 -4.48 -7.31
N PHE A 154 13.83 -3.70 -7.37
CA PHE A 154 13.38 -2.91 -6.24
C PHE A 154 12.76 -3.80 -5.15
N GLY A 155 12.03 -4.85 -5.54
CA GLY A 155 11.53 -5.87 -4.62
C GLY A 155 12.62 -6.59 -3.84
N GLU A 156 13.76 -6.91 -4.50
CA GLU A 156 14.94 -7.47 -3.83
C GLU A 156 15.53 -6.49 -2.80
N GLN A 157 15.62 -5.20 -3.14
CA GLN A 157 16.09 -4.17 -2.19
C GLN A 157 15.15 -4.05 -0.98
N CYS A 158 13.83 -4.03 -1.21
CA CYS A 158 12.84 -4.02 -0.14
C CYS A 158 12.96 -5.25 0.75
N GLN A 159 13.03 -6.45 0.15
CA GLN A 159 13.15 -7.71 0.89
C GLN A 159 14.40 -7.76 1.76
N GLY A 160 15.52 -7.20 1.28
CA GLY A 160 16.80 -7.14 2.01
C GLY A 160 16.72 -6.38 3.34
N VAL A 161 15.71 -5.56 3.55
CA VAL A 161 15.48 -4.77 4.77
C VAL A 161 14.15 -5.11 5.47
N GLY A 162 13.46 -6.17 5.03
CA GLY A 162 12.21 -6.61 5.62
C GLY A 162 10.95 -5.90 5.11
N LEU A 163 11.07 -5.06 4.07
CA LEU A 163 9.93 -4.49 3.36
C LEU A 163 9.46 -5.41 2.23
N LYS A 164 8.25 -5.20 1.77
CA LYS A 164 7.66 -5.85 0.60
C LYS A 164 7.35 -4.80 -0.47
N PHE A 165 7.44 -5.20 -1.74
CA PHE A 165 7.05 -4.35 -2.86
C PHE A 165 5.80 -4.90 -3.53
N ALA A 166 4.88 -4.00 -3.91
CA ALA A 166 3.69 -4.36 -4.67
C ALA A 166 3.41 -3.35 -5.80
N TYR A 167 2.65 -3.83 -6.80
CA TYR A 167 2.10 -3.03 -7.88
C TYR A 167 0.58 -2.98 -7.77
N HIS A 168 -0.01 -1.78 -7.91
CA HIS A 168 -1.45 -1.57 -7.91
C HIS A 168 -1.99 -1.42 -9.33
N ASN A 169 -3.04 -2.17 -9.67
CA ASN A 169 -3.66 -2.13 -10.98
C ASN A 169 -4.78 -1.09 -11.11
N HIS A 170 -4.96 -0.67 -12.36
CA HIS A 170 -6.16 0.02 -12.85
C HIS A 170 -6.82 -0.83 -13.95
N ASP A 171 -7.64 -0.21 -14.80
CA ASP A 171 -8.27 -0.86 -15.94
C ASP A 171 -7.32 -1.08 -17.12
N PHE A 172 -6.40 -0.14 -17.34
CA PHE A 172 -5.52 -0.13 -18.52
C PHE A 172 -4.51 -1.28 -18.57
N GLU A 173 -4.17 -1.92 -17.46
CA GLU A 173 -3.31 -3.11 -17.47
C GLU A 173 -4.02 -4.34 -18.04
N PHE A 174 -5.35 -4.31 -18.11
CA PHE A 174 -6.15 -5.37 -18.69
C PHE A 174 -6.46 -5.15 -20.18
N GLU A 175 -6.19 -3.97 -20.72
CA GLU A 175 -6.29 -3.71 -22.17
C GLU A 175 -5.26 -4.54 -22.94
N VAL A 176 -5.70 -5.21 -24.01
CA VAL A 176 -4.82 -6.04 -24.82
C VAL A 176 -4.01 -5.16 -25.78
N ILE A 177 -2.69 -5.22 -25.70
CA ILE A 177 -1.75 -4.54 -26.58
C ILE A 177 -1.01 -5.61 -27.39
N ASP A 178 -1.12 -5.60 -28.71
CA ASP A 178 -0.49 -6.56 -29.63
C ASP A 178 -0.68 -8.05 -29.19
N GLY A 179 -1.89 -8.38 -28.74
CA GLY A 179 -2.25 -9.74 -28.29
C GLY A 179 -1.78 -10.11 -26.87
N ILE A 180 -1.16 -9.18 -26.13
CA ILE A 180 -0.65 -9.39 -24.78
C ILE A 180 -1.41 -8.47 -23.79
N ARG A 181 -1.82 -9.01 -22.65
CA ARG A 181 -2.39 -8.24 -21.55
C ARG A 181 -1.29 -7.84 -20.58
N PRO A 182 -1.06 -6.53 -20.36
CA PRO A 182 0.02 -6.05 -19.47
C PRO A 182 -0.05 -6.62 -18.04
N MET A 183 -1.24 -6.80 -17.49
CA MET A 183 -1.39 -7.41 -16.15
C MET A 183 -0.86 -8.82 -16.09
N ASP A 184 -1.18 -9.66 -17.08
CA ASP A 184 -0.64 -11.02 -17.17
C ASP A 184 0.88 -10.99 -17.35
N LEU A 185 1.38 -10.09 -18.22
CA LEU A 185 2.81 -9.92 -18.45
C LEU A 185 3.58 -9.55 -17.16
N LEU A 186 3.03 -8.64 -16.35
CA LEU A 186 3.60 -8.26 -15.05
C LEU A 186 3.57 -9.43 -14.05
N LEU A 187 2.42 -10.12 -13.92
CA LEU A 187 2.24 -11.24 -12.99
C LEU A 187 3.17 -12.43 -13.33
N GLU A 188 3.37 -12.72 -14.61
CA GLU A 188 4.17 -13.85 -15.08
C GLU A 188 5.67 -13.51 -15.14
N GLY A 189 6.01 -12.26 -15.44
CA GLY A 189 7.40 -11.82 -15.58
C GLY A 189 8.09 -11.42 -14.28
N THR A 190 7.34 -11.11 -13.23
CA THR A 190 7.92 -10.74 -11.94
C THR A 190 8.09 -11.94 -11.00
N ASP A 191 9.20 -11.96 -10.24
CA ASP A 191 9.44 -12.98 -9.22
C ASP A 191 8.38 -12.87 -8.10
N LYS A 192 7.64 -13.95 -7.90
CA LYS A 192 6.56 -14.02 -6.90
C LYS A 192 7.02 -13.85 -5.45
N ASN A 193 8.31 -14.02 -5.18
CA ASN A 193 8.88 -13.82 -3.85
C ASN A 193 9.32 -12.38 -3.61
N LEU A 194 9.46 -11.58 -4.68
CA LEU A 194 9.95 -10.20 -4.64
C LEU A 194 8.86 -9.16 -4.90
N VAL A 195 7.88 -9.51 -5.75
CA VAL A 195 6.84 -8.58 -6.20
C VAL A 195 5.47 -9.16 -5.90
N SER A 196 4.68 -8.42 -5.16
CA SER A 196 3.26 -8.68 -4.92
C SER A 196 2.40 -7.71 -5.75
N PHE A 197 1.08 -7.88 -5.66
CA PHE A 197 0.14 -6.97 -6.31
C PHE A 197 -0.92 -6.53 -5.31
N GLU A 198 -1.28 -5.27 -5.40
CA GLU A 198 -2.45 -4.73 -4.74
C GLU A 198 -3.60 -4.76 -5.74
N LEU A 199 -4.56 -5.67 -5.50
CA LEU A 199 -5.68 -5.89 -6.41
C LEU A 199 -6.78 -4.85 -6.16
N ASP A 200 -7.00 -3.98 -7.13
CA ASP A 200 -8.14 -3.08 -7.11
C ASP A 200 -9.36 -3.76 -7.71
N LEU A 201 -10.36 -4.02 -6.87
CA LEU A 201 -11.55 -4.79 -7.24
C LEU A 201 -12.49 -4.03 -8.18
N TYR A 202 -12.55 -2.70 -8.07
CA TYR A 202 -13.34 -1.88 -9.00
C TYR A 202 -12.70 -1.85 -10.40
N TRP A 203 -11.39 -1.59 -10.47
CA TRP A 203 -10.73 -1.40 -11.75
C TRP A 203 -10.65 -2.68 -12.56
N ILE A 204 -10.40 -3.84 -11.94
CA ILE A 204 -10.42 -5.12 -12.65
C ILE A 204 -11.82 -5.45 -13.19
N ILE A 205 -12.89 -5.22 -12.40
CA ILE A 205 -14.27 -5.46 -12.83
C ILE A 205 -14.67 -4.46 -13.92
N LYS A 206 -14.27 -3.19 -13.81
CA LYS A 206 -14.50 -2.16 -14.83
C LYS A 206 -13.82 -2.49 -16.16
N ALA A 207 -12.68 -3.13 -16.13
CA ALA A 207 -12.00 -3.66 -17.31
C ALA A 207 -12.72 -4.87 -17.95
N GLY A 208 -13.76 -5.39 -17.30
CA GLY A 208 -14.51 -6.56 -17.76
C GLY A 208 -13.89 -7.90 -17.37
N GLU A 209 -12.95 -7.88 -16.42
CA GLU A 209 -12.24 -9.08 -15.97
C GLU A 209 -12.83 -9.61 -14.64
N ASP A 210 -12.56 -10.89 -14.36
CA ASP A 210 -13.05 -11.57 -13.15
C ASP A 210 -11.97 -11.62 -12.06
N PRO A 211 -12.12 -10.88 -10.94
CA PRO A 211 -11.18 -10.94 -9.83
C PRO A 211 -11.05 -12.34 -9.23
N LEU A 212 -12.14 -13.14 -9.21
CA LEU A 212 -12.08 -14.51 -8.71
C LEU A 212 -11.21 -15.40 -9.60
N GLY A 213 -11.31 -15.21 -10.93
CA GLY A 213 -10.46 -15.89 -11.91
C GLY A 213 -8.98 -15.54 -11.74
N TYR A 214 -8.65 -14.27 -11.56
CA TYR A 214 -7.29 -13.80 -11.32
C TYR A 214 -6.70 -14.35 -10.02
N ILE A 215 -7.44 -14.31 -8.91
CA ILE A 215 -7.00 -14.86 -7.63
C ILE A 215 -6.73 -16.37 -7.74
N LYS A 216 -7.59 -17.12 -8.45
CA LYS A 216 -7.40 -18.56 -8.69
C LYS A 216 -6.22 -18.87 -9.60
N LYS A 217 -5.99 -18.05 -10.64
CA LYS A 217 -4.86 -18.21 -11.58
C LYS A 217 -3.52 -17.88 -10.93
N TYR A 218 -3.49 -16.88 -10.04
CA TYR A 218 -2.26 -16.38 -9.42
C TYR A 218 -2.35 -16.39 -7.89
N PRO A 219 -2.39 -17.57 -7.24
CA PRO A 219 -2.52 -17.68 -5.79
C PRO A 219 -1.33 -17.04 -5.05
N ASN A 220 -1.63 -16.41 -3.89
CA ASN A 220 -0.67 -15.71 -3.04
C ASN A 220 0.05 -14.53 -3.71
N ARG A 221 -0.54 -13.94 -4.77
CA ARG A 221 0.04 -12.77 -5.43
C ARG A 221 -0.62 -11.45 -5.03
N PHE A 222 -1.77 -11.47 -4.32
CA PHE A 222 -2.57 -10.27 -4.01
C PHE A 222 -2.77 -10.10 -2.51
N PRO A 223 -1.69 -9.77 -1.74
CA PRO A 223 -1.79 -9.57 -0.29
C PRO A 223 -2.49 -8.26 0.09
N LEU A 224 -2.67 -7.35 -0.84
CA LEU A 224 -3.33 -6.07 -0.66
C LEU A 224 -4.53 -5.96 -1.59
N TRP A 225 -5.66 -5.43 -1.09
CA TRP A 225 -6.83 -5.16 -1.92
C TRP A 225 -7.34 -3.74 -1.73
N HIS A 226 -7.74 -3.09 -2.83
CA HIS A 226 -8.58 -1.91 -2.78
C HIS A 226 -10.05 -2.29 -2.94
N ILE A 227 -10.84 -1.85 -1.97
CA ILE A 227 -12.28 -2.08 -1.90
C ILE A 227 -12.96 -0.80 -2.39
N LYS A 228 -13.23 -0.77 -3.68
CA LYS A 228 -13.99 0.27 -4.37
C LYS A 228 -15.23 -0.35 -4.98
N ASP A 229 -16.40 0.29 -4.82
CA ASP A 229 -17.65 -0.26 -5.34
C ASP A 229 -18.07 0.40 -6.67
N MET A 230 -18.90 -0.27 -7.43
CA MET A 230 -19.29 0.12 -8.77
C MET A 230 -20.81 0.07 -8.95
N ALA A 231 -21.40 1.12 -9.51
CA ALA A 231 -22.78 1.11 -9.94
C ALA A 231 -22.98 0.32 -11.24
N SER A 232 -24.21 0.00 -11.59
CA SER A 232 -24.55 -0.71 -12.82
C SER A 232 -24.17 0.03 -14.11
N ASP A 233 -23.96 1.35 -14.04
CA ASP A 233 -23.47 2.18 -15.15
C ASP A 233 -21.94 2.27 -15.23
N GLY A 234 -21.22 1.55 -14.33
CA GLY A 234 -19.77 1.55 -14.27
C GLY A 234 -19.16 2.74 -13.51
N SER A 235 -19.98 3.63 -12.94
CA SER A 235 -19.47 4.72 -12.10
C SER A 235 -19.10 4.20 -10.70
N MET A 236 -18.09 4.84 -10.07
CA MET A 236 -17.66 4.49 -8.71
C MET A 236 -18.73 4.88 -7.69
N ARG A 237 -18.89 4.07 -6.64
CA ARG A 237 -19.84 4.27 -5.54
C ARG A 237 -19.16 4.05 -4.19
N ASP A 238 -19.80 4.57 -3.15
CA ASP A 238 -19.47 4.20 -1.78
C ASP A 238 -19.66 2.70 -1.60
N VAL A 239 -18.79 2.04 -0.85
CA VAL A 239 -18.88 0.59 -0.61
C VAL A 239 -20.23 0.23 -0.01
N GLY A 240 -20.89 -0.76 -0.60
CA GLY A 240 -22.24 -1.22 -0.24
C GLY A 240 -23.38 -0.47 -0.96
N GLU A 241 -23.08 0.52 -1.80
CA GLU A 241 -24.05 1.21 -2.66
C GLU A 241 -23.96 0.76 -4.14
N GLY A 242 -23.05 -0.17 -4.44
CA GLY A 242 -22.81 -0.69 -5.79
C GLY A 242 -23.26 -2.13 -6.01
N ILE A 243 -22.67 -2.76 -7.02
CA ILE A 243 -23.05 -4.10 -7.49
C ILE A 243 -21.98 -5.17 -7.23
N ILE A 244 -20.82 -4.80 -6.65
CA ILE A 244 -19.72 -5.75 -6.44
C ILE A 244 -20.06 -6.65 -5.25
N ASP A 245 -20.02 -7.96 -5.47
CA ASP A 245 -20.21 -8.96 -4.41
C ASP A 245 -18.90 -9.20 -3.66
N PHE A 246 -18.62 -8.32 -2.71
CA PHE A 246 -17.43 -8.44 -1.88
C PHE A 246 -17.43 -9.71 -1.01
N GLU A 247 -18.60 -10.19 -0.54
CA GLU A 247 -18.66 -11.41 0.28
C GLU A 247 -18.16 -12.62 -0.52
N GLU A 248 -18.51 -12.71 -1.81
CA GLU A 248 -18.03 -13.78 -2.69
C GLU A 248 -16.51 -13.68 -2.91
N ILE A 249 -15.99 -12.46 -3.15
CA ILE A 249 -14.55 -12.24 -3.36
C ILE A 249 -13.77 -12.56 -2.08
N PHE A 250 -14.23 -12.13 -0.91
CA PHE A 250 -13.58 -12.39 0.36
C PHE A 250 -13.49 -13.89 0.74
N LYS A 251 -14.31 -14.78 0.14
CA LYS A 251 -14.12 -16.23 0.30
C LYS A 251 -12.75 -16.70 -0.19
N LEU A 252 -12.14 -15.97 -1.13
CA LEU A 252 -10.83 -16.29 -1.68
C LEU A 252 -9.67 -15.59 -0.96
N LYS A 253 -9.91 -14.85 0.13
CA LYS A 253 -8.89 -14.09 0.87
C LYS A 253 -7.64 -14.91 1.23
N LYS A 254 -7.82 -16.18 1.64
CA LYS A 254 -6.69 -17.08 1.94
C LYS A 254 -5.91 -17.49 0.70
N LEU A 255 -6.61 -17.75 -0.40
CA LEU A 255 -5.99 -18.12 -1.68
C LEU A 255 -5.23 -16.95 -2.29
N SER A 256 -5.76 -15.74 -2.14
CA SER A 256 -5.13 -14.48 -2.52
C SER A 256 -3.84 -14.20 -1.74
N GLY A 257 -3.73 -14.72 -0.52
CA GLY A 257 -2.69 -14.34 0.44
C GLY A 257 -2.97 -13.00 1.10
N LEU A 258 -4.25 -12.57 1.18
CA LEU A 258 -4.65 -11.25 1.67
C LEU A 258 -4.14 -10.98 3.08
N GLU A 259 -3.46 -9.85 3.26
CA GLU A 259 -2.94 -9.34 4.53
C GLU A 259 -3.65 -8.05 4.95
N HIS A 260 -3.88 -7.11 4.00
CA HIS A 260 -4.53 -5.82 4.24
C HIS A 260 -5.53 -5.49 3.13
N TYR A 261 -6.55 -4.70 3.46
CA TYR A 261 -7.50 -4.19 2.49
C TYR A 261 -7.96 -2.78 2.86
N TYR A 262 -8.11 -1.92 1.85
CA TYR A 262 -8.35 -0.50 2.03
C TYR A 262 -9.59 -0.06 1.25
N VAL A 263 -10.51 0.62 1.93
CA VAL A 263 -11.57 1.37 1.25
C VAL A 263 -10.94 2.47 0.42
N GLU A 264 -11.40 2.65 -0.81
CA GLU A 264 -11.03 3.82 -1.60
C GLU A 264 -12.18 4.28 -2.50
N HIS A 265 -12.25 5.59 -2.73
CA HIS A 265 -13.06 6.22 -3.75
C HIS A 265 -12.28 7.40 -4.36
N ASP A 266 -12.05 7.37 -5.69
CA ASP A 266 -11.13 8.32 -6.33
C ASP A 266 -11.67 9.76 -6.34
N ASN A 267 -12.97 9.95 -6.51
CA ASN A 267 -13.61 11.27 -6.58
C ASN A 267 -14.96 11.29 -5.86
N PRO A 268 -14.98 11.10 -4.54
CA PRO A 268 -16.22 11.10 -3.78
C PRO A 268 -16.81 12.53 -3.71
N PRO A 269 -18.15 12.66 -3.73
CA PRO A 269 -18.79 13.97 -3.57
C PRO A 269 -18.58 14.58 -2.18
N ASP A 270 -18.53 13.75 -1.14
CA ASP A 270 -18.15 14.10 0.24
C ASP A 270 -17.25 12.97 0.78
N SER A 271 -15.96 13.22 0.81
CA SER A 271 -14.98 12.16 1.08
C SER A 271 -15.02 11.61 2.50
N LEU A 272 -15.38 12.42 3.50
CA LEU A 272 -15.50 11.95 4.88
C LEU A 272 -16.80 11.20 5.13
N MET A 273 -17.89 11.61 4.45
CA MET A 273 -19.14 10.88 4.46
C MET A 273 -18.96 9.53 3.75
N THR A 274 -18.29 9.50 2.60
CA THR A 274 -17.90 8.28 1.87
C THR A 274 -17.10 7.34 2.77
N ALA A 275 -16.07 7.85 3.47
CA ALA A 275 -15.28 7.07 4.39
C ALA A 275 -16.14 6.42 5.49
N SER A 276 -17.06 7.19 6.10
CA SER A 276 -17.97 6.68 7.14
C SER A 276 -18.94 5.63 6.63
N LYS A 277 -19.61 5.88 5.51
CA LYS A 277 -20.59 4.94 4.92
C LYS A 277 -19.92 3.63 4.48
N SER A 278 -18.78 3.73 3.82
CA SER A 278 -18.03 2.55 3.36
C SER A 278 -17.51 1.70 4.52
N PHE A 279 -17.06 2.33 5.61
CA PHE A 279 -16.70 1.63 6.84
C PHE A 279 -17.89 0.86 7.43
N ASP A 280 -19.04 1.52 7.59
CA ASP A 280 -20.27 0.92 8.12
C ASP A 280 -20.77 -0.23 7.24
N ALA A 281 -20.62 -0.12 5.92
CA ALA A 281 -20.98 -1.17 4.98
C ALA A 281 -20.07 -2.41 5.16
N LEU A 282 -18.76 -2.24 5.23
CA LEU A 282 -17.81 -3.35 5.44
C LEU A 282 -18.04 -4.06 6.78
N LEU A 283 -18.41 -3.35 7.84
CA LEU A 283 -18.75 -3.96 9.13
C LEU A 283 -19.93 -4.94 9.03
N LYS A 284 -20.85 -4.74 8.09
CA LYS A 284 -22.04 -5.58 7.91
C LYS A 284 -21.79 -6.82 7.06
N LEU A 285 -20.74 -6.82 6.23
CA LEU A 285 -20.41 -7.97 5.38
C LEU A 285 -19.97 -9.18 6.21
N ASN A 286 -20.21 -10.39 5.72
CA ASN A 286 -19.72 -11.65 6.29
C ASN A 286 -18.35 -12.00 5.69
N ILE A 287 -17.28 -11.32 6.11
CA ILE A 287 -15.93 -11.42 5.55
C ILE A 287 -14.90 -11.89 6.57
#